data_dc86e8dec527d90e623ec0a622595d45
#
_entry.id   dc86e8dec527d90e623ec0a622595d45
#
_cell.length_a   1.000
_cell.length_b   1.000
_cell.length_c   1.000
_cell.angle_alpha   90.00
_cell.angle_beta   90.00
_cell.angle_gamma   90.00
#
_symmetry.space_group_name_H-M   'P 1'
#
loop_
_entity.id
_entity.type
_entity.pdbx_description
1 polymer ?
#
loop_
_entity_poly.entity_id
_entity_poly.type
_entity_poly.pdbx_seq_one_letter_code
_entity_poly.pdbx_strand_id
1 'polypeptide(L)'
;IKKNSFDSIQDTIINESVKAAKEKAIELGDETIKEQTYDRYVQALIWNRKYKKAKEEIAVLETHYNNRNWIYALKAMYGLYTGSPKKSVENYNAILKNDSTSFDGNLGKANALFAADRIIPAYNAAFGTLKVFKDQKDALGFIDKLNISFTPTIEEHLAYTFDNGKNVAFSTNTIATVPLSTKLSTNLSYNYRTTENTITNNKASSHVLSAGFDYKLFPKTTFKAVLGLNKSSFGSESYSQPVIDTKLLLQPFKLQNLELGYKREIQSFNADLIEREIVMNHFGLNYNLGTNINLGWYTQAIHTTQSDNN
;
A
#
# COMPACT_ATOMS: atom_id res chain seq x y z
N ILE A 1 -5.96 -21.22 7.67
CA ILE A 1 -6.13 -22.44 6.82
C ILE A 1 -7.61 -22.67 6.48
N LYS A 2 -8.56 -22.58 7.43
CA LYS A 2 -10.01 -22.79 7.17
C LYS A 2 -10.67 -21.70 6.28
N LYS A 3 -10.21 -20.46 6.33
CA LYS A 3 -10.77 -19.36 5.52
C LYS A 3 -10.47 -19.53 4.01
N ASN A 4 -9.27 -20.00 3.67
CA ASN A 4 -8.88 -20.23 2.27
C ASN A 4 -9.60 -21.40 1.60
N SER A 5 -10.05 -22.41 2.35
CA SER A 5 -10.80 -23.53 1.78
C SER A 5 -12.26 -23.16 1.47
N PHE A 6 -12.87 -22.30 2.30
CA PHE A 6 -14.24 -21.82 2.08
C PHE A 6 -14.33 -20.89 0.86
N ASP A 7 -13.40 -19.94 0.74
CA ASP A 7 -13.30 -19.04 -0.41
C ASP A 7 -13.07 -19.83 -1.72
N SER A 8 -12.23 -20.88 -1.70
CA SER A 8 -11.99 -21.76 -2.85
C SER A 8 -13.24 -22.54 -3.27
N ILE A 9 -14.05 -23.00 -2.33
CA ILE A 9 -15.31 -23.72 -2.62
C ILE A 9 -16.35 -22.76 -3.22
N GLN A 10 -16.51 -21.57 -2.64
CA GLN A 10 -17.41 -20.54 -3.18
C GLN A 10 -17.01 -20.13 -4.61
N ASP A 11 -15.74 -19.92 -4.83
CA ASP A 11 -15.18 -19.57 -6.14
C ASP A 11 -15.45 -20.67 -7.19
N THR A 12 -15.38 -21.95 -6.79
CA THR A 12 -15.68 -23.09 -7.65
C THR A 12 -17.16 -23.12 -8.01
N ILE A 13 -18.05 -22.98 -7.01
CA ILE A 13 -19.51 -22.97 -7.20
C ILE A 13 -19.92 -21.83 -8.13
N ILE A 14 -19.40 -20.62 -7.93
CA ILE A 14 -19.69 -19.46 -8.78
C ILE A 14 -19.27 -19.73 -10.23
N ASN A 15 -18.06 -20.28 -10.46
CA ASN A 15 -17.59 -20.59 -11.80
C ASN A 15 -18.43 -21.66 -12.52
N GLU A 16 -18.86 -22.70 -11.79
CA GLU A 16 -19.70 -23.75 -12.35
C GLU A 16 -21.10 -23.23 -12.69
N SER A 17 -21.69 -22.43 -11.82
CA SER A 17 -22.99 -21.80 -12.04
C SER A 17 -22.97 -20.85 -13.25
N VAL A 18 -21.94 -20.03 -13.37
CA VAL A 18 -21.81 -19.10 -14.51
C VAL A 18 -21.50 -19.84 -15.81
N LYS A 19 -20.77 -20.96 -15.75
CA LYS A 19 -20.55 -21.83 -16.91
C LYS A 19 -21.86 -22.47 -17.40
N ALA A 20 -22.65 -23.01 -16.47
CA ALA A 20 -23.96 -23.58 -16.79
C ALA A 20 -24.92 -22.53 -17.38
N ALA A 21 -24.90 -21.30 -16.84
CA ALA A 21 -25.69 -20.19 -17.40
C ALA A 21 -25.23 -19.84 -18.83
N LYS A 22 -23.92 -19.87 -19.13
CA LYS A 22 -23.39 -19.65 -20.48
C LYS A 22 -23.90 -20.70 -21.46
N GLU A 23 -23.87 -21.97 -21.09
CA GLU A 23 -24.37 -23.05 -21.92
C GLU A 23 -25.86 -22.88 -22.20
N LYS A 24 -26.66 -22.56 -21.17
CA LYS A 24 -28.08 -22.30 -21.29
C LYS A 24 -28.45 -21.09 -22.15
N ALA A 25 -27.65 -20.01 -22.04
CA ALA A 25 -27.83 -18.81 -22.87
C ALA A 25 -27.59 -19.10 -24.37
N ILE A 26 -26.66 -20.02 -24.68
CA ILE A 26 -26.40 -20.46 -26.05
C ILE A 26 -27.61 -21.23 -26.61
N GLU A 27 -28.22 -22.13 -25.80
CA GLU A 27 -29.42 -22.86 -26.20
C GLU A 27 -30.61 -21.94 -26.48
N LEU A 28 -30.79 -20.88 -25.67
CA LEU A 28 -31.91 -19.95 -25.82
C LEU A 28 -31.84 -19.08 -27.09
N GLY A 29 -30.68 -18.94 -27.68
CA GLY A 29 -30.50 -18.18 -28.93
C GLY A 29 -30.63 -16.67 -28.81
N ASP A 30 -30.87 -16.12 -27.58
CA ASP A 30 -30.96 -14.67 -27.35
C ASP A 30 -29.57 -14.06 -27.25
N GLU A 31 -29.24 -13.17 -28.18
CA GLU A 31 -27.91 -12.57 -28.29
C GLU A 31 -27.59 -11.64 -27.09
N THR A 32 -28.58 -10.93 -26.56
CA THR A 32 -28.41 -10.06 -25.40
C THR A 32 -28.07 -10.87 -24.14
N ILE A 33 -28.77 -11.97 -23.92
CA ILE A 33 -28.51 -12.90 -22.80
C ILE A 33 -27.12 -13.53 -22.96
N LYS A 34 -26.74 -13.89 -24.18
CA LYS A 34 -25.37 -14.41 -24.45
C LYS A 34 -24.29 -13.40 -24.11
N GLU A 35 -24.37 -12.16 -24.61
CA GLU A 35 -23.40 -11.10 -24.30
C GLU A 35 -23.26 -10.89 -22.79
N GLN A 36 -24.38 -10.76 -22.05
CA GLN A 36 -24.37 -10.60 -20.58
C GLN A 36 -23.75 -11.80 -19.88
N THR A 37 -24.04 -13.01 -20.33
CA THR A 37 -23.53 -14.23 -19.70
C THR A 37 -22.03 -14.40 -19.97
N TYR A 38 -21.57 -14.10 -21.18
CA TYR A 38 -20.13 -14.09 -21.49
C TYR A 38 -19.38 -13.05 -20.65
N ASP A 39 -19.92 -11.85 -20.52
CA ASP A 39 -19.35 -10.81 -19.67
C ASP A 39 -19.16 -11.30 -18.22
N ARG A 40 -20.22 -11.82 -17.61
CA ARG A 40 -20.18 -12.37 -16.25
C ARG A 40 -19.24 -13.55 -16.08
N TYR A 41 -19.18 -14.43 -17.09
CA TYR A 41 -18.26 -15.57 -17.06
C TYR A 41 -16.80 -15.12 -17.03
N VAL A 42 -16.43 -14.18 -17.89
CA VAL A 42 -15.05 -13.69 -17.92
C VAL A 42 -14.70 -12.89 -16.66
N GLN A 43 -15.63 -12.06 -16.13
CA GLN A 43 -15.48 -11.39 -14.85
C GLN A 43 -15.20 -12.41 -13.74
N ALA A 44 -15.98 -13.49 -13.65
CA ALA A 44 -15.79 -14.56 -12.67
C ALA A 44 -14.40 -15.23 -12.82
N LEU A 45 -13.92 -15.47 -14.03
CA LEU A 45 -12.58 -16.00 -14.26
C LEU A 45 -11.48 -15.04 -13.75
N ILE A 46 -11.64 -13.73 -13.96
CA ILE A 46 -10.70 -12.70 -13.48
C ILE A 46 -10.69 -12.65 -11.96
N TRP A 47 -11.84 -12.60 -11.30
CA TRP A 47 -11.97 -12.57 -9.84
C TRP A 47 -11.38 -13.82 -9.19
N ASN A 48 -11.57 -14.99 -9.82
CA ASN A 48 -10.99 -16.26 -9.36
C ASN A 48 -9.52 -16.46 -9.81
N ARG A 49 -8.85 -15.39 -10.29
CA ARG A 49 -7.45 -15.41 -10.69
C ARG A 49 -7.11 -16.42 -11.80
N LYS A 50 -8.11 -16.92 -12.54
CA LYS A 50 -7.93 -17.80 -13.72
C LYS A 50 -7.51 -16.99 -14.94
N TYR A 51 -6.46 -16.17 -14.80
CA TYR A 51 -6.05 -15.16 -15.78
C TYR A 51 -5.71 -15.71 -17.15
N LYS A 52 -5.11 -16.90 -17.24
CA LYS A 52 -4.80 -17.51 -18.52
C LYS A 52 -6.09 -17.77 -19.31
N LYS A 53 -7.06 -18.42 -18.67
CA LYS A 53 -8.36 -18.73 -19.28
C LYS A 53 -9.15 -17.46 -19.60
N ALA A 54 -9.16 -16.48 -18.69
CA ALA A 54 -9.80 -15.19 -18.94
C ALA A 54 -9.24 -14.48 -20.19
N LYS A 55 -7.92 -14.51 -20.37
CA LYS A 55 -7.26 -13.93 -21.56
C LYS A 55 -7.67 -14.64 -22.86
N GLU A 56 -7.74 -15.97 -22.83
CA GLU A 56 -8.15 -16.79 -23.99
C GLU A 56 -9.60 -16.49 -24.36
N GLU A 57 -10.51 -16.46 -23.40
CA GLU A 57 -11.94 -16.13 -23.61
C GLU A 57 -12.11 -14.69 -24.13
N ILE A 58 -11.41 -13.70 -23.56
CA ILE A 58 -11.45 -12.32 -24.07
C ILE A 58 -11.02 -12.26 -25.54
N ALA A 59 -9.96 -12.98 -25.92
CA ALA A 59 -9.48 -12.98 -27.29
C ALA A 59 -10.52 -13.57 -28.26
N VAL A 60 -11.19 -14.66 -27.89
CA VAL A 60 -12.28 -15.26 -28.68
C VAL A 60 -13.45 -14.28 -28.78
N LEU A 61 -13.87 -13.67 -27.69
CA LEU A 61 -14.99 -12.74 -27.67
C LEU A 61 -14.69 -11.47 -28.48
N GLU A 62 -13.45 -10.98 -28.47
CA GLU A 62 -13.03 -9.83 -29.27
C GLU A 62 -13.17 -10.07 -30.79
N THR A 63 -12.97 -11.29 -31.25
CA THR A 63 -13.18 -11.62 -32.69
C THR A 63 -14.65 -11.59 -33.10
N HIS A 64 -15.58 -11.92 -32.20
CA HIS A 64 -17.02 -11.97 -32.49
C HIS A 64 -17.74 -10.65 -32.19
N TYR A 65 -17.30 -9.94 -31.13
CA TYR A 65 -17.96 -8.74 -30.58
C TYR A 65 -17.03 -7.52 -30.64
N ASN A 66 -16.35 -7.33 -31.76
CA ASN A 66 -15.39 -6.25 -31.92
C ASN A 66 -16.03 -4.87 -31.62
N ASN A 67 -15.26 -3.98 -30.97
CA ASN A 67 -15.64 -2.61 -30.61
C ASN A 67 -16.84 -2.46 -29.63
N ARG A 68 -17.30 -3.53 -28.99
CA ARG A 68 -18.32 -3.44 -27.94
C ARG A 68 -17.71 -2.91 -26.63
N ASN A 69 -18.41 -2.02 -25.93
CA ASN A 69 -17.93 -1.42 -24.69
C ASN A 69 -17.67 -2.45 -23.58
N TRP A 70 -18.46 -3.50 -23.47
CA TRP A 70 -18.27 -4.55 -22.49
C TRP A 70 -16.98 -5.36 -22.73
N ILE A 71 -16.54 -5.54 -23.99
CA ILE A 71 -15.24 -6.16 -24.29
C ILE A 71 -14.09 -5.26 -23.82
N TYR A 72 -14.17 -3.97 -24.07
CA TYR A 72 -13.18 -3.03 -23.53
C TYR A 72 -13.18 -3.02 -21.99
N ALA A 73 -14.34 -3.13 -21.34
CA ALA A 73 -14.45 -3.23 -19.88
C ALA A 73 -13.76 -4.50 -19.35
N LEU A 74 -13.97 -5.65 -19.98
CA LEU A 74 -13.27 -6.89 -19.61
C LEU A 74 -11.76 -6.79 -19.80
N LYS A 75 -11.28 -6.22 -20.90
CA LYS A 75 -9.84 -5.97 -21.17
C LYS A 75 -9.25 -5.01 -20.13
N ALA A 76 -9.99 -3.98 -19.75
CA ALA A 76 -9.58 -3.03 -18.75
C ALA A 76 -9.50 -3.68 -17.36
N MET A 77 -10.53 -4.43 -16.96
CA MET A 77 -10.55 -5.19 -15.72
C MET A 77 -9.39 -6.20 -15.66
N TYR A 78 -9.21 -6.99 -16.72
CA TYR A 78 -8.08 -7.93 -16.82
C TYR A 78 -6.74 -7.21 -16.65
N GLY A 79 -6.56 -6.05 -17.29
CA GLY A 79 -5.36 -5.23 -17.17
C GLY A 79 -5.09 -4.79 -15.73
N LEU A 80 -6.12 -4.35 -14.98
CA LEU A 80 -5.99 -3.99 -13.57
C LEU A 80 -5.56 -5.18 -12.71
N TYR A 81 -6.27 -6.29 -12.80
CA TYR A 81 -5.98 -7.48 -12.00
C TYR A 81 -4.63 -8.14 -12.34
N THR A 82 -4.16 -7.97 -13.58
CA THR A 82 -2.83 -8.48 -14.00
C THR A 82 -1.71 -7.44 -13.91
N GLY A 83 -1.97 -6.26 -13.30
CA GLY A 83 -0.98 -5.20 -13.05
C GLY A 83 -0.50 -4.50 -14.31
N SER A 84 -1.39 -4.29 -15.28
CA SER A 84 -1.16 -3.50 -16.49
C SER A 84 -2.11 -2.29 -16.54
N PRO A 85 -2.07 -1.39 -15.54
CA PRO A 85 -3.06 -0.31 -15.40
C PRO A 85 -3.04 0.69 -16.56
N LYS A 86 -1.91 0.89 -17.24
CA LYS A 86 -1.84 1.73 -18.43
C LYS A 86 -2.74 1.20 -19.55
N LYS A 87 -2.72 -0.11 -19.81
CA LYS A 87 -3.61 -0.76 -20.78
C LYS A 87 -5.08 -0.65 -20.37
N SER A 88 -5.36 -0.69 -19.07
CA SER A 88 -6.72 -0.49 -18.55
C SER A 88 -7.21 0.92 -18.85
N VAL A 89 -6.38 1.95 -18.65
CA VAL A 89 -6.73 3.33 -19.00
C VAL A 89 -7.04 3.48 -20.50
N GLU A 90 -6.25 2.83 -21.37
CA GLU A 90 -6.48 2.84 -22.81
C GLU A 90 -7.85 2.24 -23.17
N ASN A 91 -8.21 1.10 -22.58
CA ASN A 91 -9.50 0.45 -22.83
C ASN A 91 -10.67 1.28 -22.27
N TYR A 92 -10.56 1.87 -21.06
CA TYR A 92 -11.58 2.78 -20.56
C TYR A 92 -11.72 4.05 -21.41
N ASN A 93 -10.63 4.57 -21.98
CA ASN A 93 -10.72 5.66 -22.93
C ASN A 93 -11.47 5.25 -24.21
N ALA A 94 -11.31 4.00 -24.69
CA ALA A 94 -12.08 3.50 -25.82
C ALA A 94 -13.59 3.44 -25.50
N ILE A 95 -13.97 3.00 -24.30
CA ILE A 95 -15.37 3.05 -23.85
C ILE A 95 -15.90 4.47 -23.88
N LEU A 96 -15.15 5.43 -23.29
CA LEU A 96 -15.57 6.83 -23.22
C LEU A 96 -15.60 7.54 -24.58
N LYS A 97 -14.87 7.03 -25.56
CA LYS A 97 -14.96 7.50 -26.97
C LYS A 97 -16.27 7.07 -27.59
N ASN A 98 -16.75 5.86 -27.28
CA ASN A 98 -18.01 5.33 -27.80
C ASN A 98 -19.23 5.90 -27.02
N ASP A 99 -19.10 6.04 -25.71
CA ASP A 99 -20.13 6.53 -24.79
C ASP A 99 -19.47 7.31 -23.66
N SER A 100 -19.48 8.64 -23.79
CA SER A 100 -18.88 9.55 -22.80
C SER A 100 -19.61 9.54 -21.45
N THR A 101 -20.83 9.02 -21.41
CA THR A 101 -21.66 8.92 -20.19
C THR A 101 -21.57 7.55 -19.54
N SER A 102 -20.79 6.61 -20.09
CA SER A 102 -20.61 5.27 -19.51
C SER A 102 -20.13 5.34 -18.07
N PHE A 103 -20.87 4.69 -17.17
CA PHE A 103 -20.48 4.57 -15.76
C PHE A 103 -19.17 3.81 -15.61
N ASP A 104 -19.08 2.62 -16.20
CA ASP A 104 -17.87 1.78 -16.16
C ASP A 104 -16.67 2.50 -16.77
N GLY A 105 -16.90 3.26 -17.87
CA GLY A 105 -15.87 4.07 -18.51
C GLY A 105 -15.30 5.13 -17.58
N ASN A 106 -16.16 5.92 -16.93
CA ASN A 106 -15.76 7.04 -16.08
C ASN A 106 -15.11 6.57 -14.77
N LEU A 107 -15.79 5.76 -13.97
CA LEU A 107 -15.29 5.29 -12.67
C LEU A 107 -14.15 4.28 -12.81
N GLY A 108 -14.27 3.38 -13.80
CA GLY A 108 -13.20 2.42 -14.11
C GLY A 108 -11.90 3.11 -14.53
N LYS A 109 -11.99 4.20 -15.32
CA LYS A 109 -10.83 5.03 -15.66
C LYS A 109 -10.21 5.67 -14.44
N ALA A 110 -11.00 6.16 -13.48
CA ALA A 110 -10.47 6.72 -12.22
C ALA A 110 -9.64 5.68 -11.47
N ASN A 111 -10.17 4.46 -11.29
CA ASN A 111 -9.45 3.36 -10.65
C ASN A 111 -8.17 2.95 -11.41
N ALA A 112 -8.23 2.91 -12.74
CA ALA A 112 -7.07 2.55 -13.56
C ALA A 112 -5.95 3.62 -13.51
N LEU A 113 -6.33 4.91 -13.50
CA LEU A 113 -5.40 6.01 -13.32
C LEU A 113 -4.74 5.99 -11.94
N PHE A 114 -5.51 5.71 -10.90
CA PHE A 114 -4.99 5.54 -9.55
C PHE A 114 -3.99 4.38 -9.46
N ALA A 115 -4.34 3.22 -10.02
CA ALA A 115 -3.44 2.07 -10.11
C ALA A 115 -2.18 2.34 -10.94
N ALA A 116 -2.23 3.31 -11.86
CA ALA A 116 -1.09 3.80 -12.64
C ALA A 116 -0.28 4.91 -11.94
N ASP A 117 -0.57 5.20 -10.65
CA ASP A 117 0.02 6.29 -9.85
C ASP A 117 -0.22 7.69 -10.44
N ARG A 118 -1.30 7.87 -11.19
CA ARG A 118 -1.73 9.15 -11.77
C ARG A 118 -2.84 9.77 -10.93
N ILE A 119 -2.49 10.24 -9.73
CA ILE A 119 -3.44 10.60 -8.67
C ILE A 119 -4.38 11.75 -9.08
N ILE A 120 -3.82 12.89 -9.57
CA ILE A 120 -4.64 14.05 -9.98
C ILE A 120 -5.57 13.70 -11.15
N PRO A 121 -5.12 13.03 -12.24
CA PRO A 121 -6.03 12.55 -13.27
C PRO A 121 -7.10 11.57 -12.76
N ALA A 122 -6.76 10.71 -11.76
CA ALA A 122 -7.71 9.79 -11.15
C ALA A 122 -8.82 10.56 -10.38
N TYR A 123 -8.43 11.54 -9.57
CA TYR A 123 -9.36 12.41 -8.87
C TYR A 123 -10.30 13.12 -9.84
N ASN A 124 -9.75 13.72 -10.91
CA ASN A 124 -10.55 14.43 -11.92
C ASN A 124 -11.52 13.49 -12.66
N ALA A 125 -11.12 12.24 -12.93
CA ALA A 125 -11.98 11.24 -13.55
C ALA A 125 -13.13 10.82 -12.62
N ALA A 126 -12.85 10.60 -11.33
CA ALA A 126 -13.87 10.31 -10.33
C ALA A 126 -14.85 11.48 -10.16
N PHE A 127 -14.33 12.71 -10.10
CA PHE A 127 -15.17 13.91 -10.06
C PHE A 127 -16.00 14.08 -11.33
N GLY A 128 -15.43 13.73 -12.50
CA GLY A 128 -16.15 13.68 -13.78
C GLY A 128 -17.32 12.69 -13.76
N THR A 129 -17.18 11.56 -13.05
CA THR A 129 -18.27 10.58 -12.87
C THR A 129 -19.47 11.22 -12.18
N LEU A 130 -19.25 12.05 -11.16
CA LEU A 130 -20.32 12.73 -10.42
C LEU A 130 -21.07 13.78 -11.26
N LYS A 131 -20.49 14.29 -12.34
CA LYS A 131 -21.19 15.21 -13.26
C LYS A 131 -22.30 14.49 -14.05
N VAL A 132 -22.11 13.20 -14.31
CA VAL A 132 -23.08 12.35 -15.02
C VAL A 132 -23.99 11.61 -14.05
N PHE A 133 -23.41 11.03 -12.99
CA PHE A 133 -24.10 10.25 -11.98
C PHE A 133 -23.98 10.97 -10.63
N LYS A 134 -24.92 11.88 -10.37
CA LYS A 134 -24.97 12.62 -9.11
C LYS A 134 -25.08 11.67 -7.92
N ASP A 135 -24.39 11.98 -6.84
CA ASP A 135 -24.43 11.24 -5.57
C ASP A 135 -24.02 9.75 -5.67
N GLN A 136 -23.24 9.40 -6.70
CA GLN A 136 -22.76 8.05 -6.87
C GLN A 136 -21.75 7.69 -5.76
N LYS A 137 -22.12 6.71 -4.91
CA LYS A 137 -21.41 6.38 -3.67
C LYS A 137 -19.96 5.92 -3.88
N ASP A 138 -19.69 5.13 -4.92
CA ASP A 138 -18.33 4.63 -5.15
C ASP A 138 -17.39 5.75 -5.63
N ALA A 139 -17.90 6.70 -6.43
CA ALA A 139 -17.13 7.88 -6.85
C ALA A 139 -16.86 8.82 -5.68
N LEU A 140 -17.86 9.07 -4.82
CA LEU A 140 -17.71 9.86 -3.60
C LEU A 140 -16.69 9.18 -2.66
N GLY A 141 -16.86 7.89 -2.37
CA GLY A 141 -15.94 7.15 -1.52
C GLY A 141 -14.50 7.09 -2.06
N PHE A 142 -14.34 7.06 -3.40
CA PHE A 142 -13.03 7.15 -4.03
C PHE A 142 -12.38 8.54 -3.82
N ILE A 143 -13.15 9.61 -3.99
CA ILE A 143 -12.71 11.00 -3.76
C ILE A 143 -12.33 11.20 -2.29
N ASP A 144 -13.18 10.75 -1.36
CA ASP A 144 -12.92 10.83 0.09
C ASP A 144 -11.65 10.09 0.48
N LYS A 145 -11.45 8.89 -0.05
CA LYS A 145 -10.21 8.12 0.16
C LYS A 145 -8.98 8.91 -0.30
N LEU A 146 -9.04 9.58 -1.44
CA LEU A 146 -7.93 10.42 -1.91
C LEU A 146 -7.74 11.64 -1.00
N ASN A 147 -8.81 12.32 -0.62
CA ASN A 147 -8.73 13.48 0.26
C ASN A 147 -8.10 13.12 1.60
N ILE A 148 -8.53 12.01 2.24
CA ILE A 148 -7.95 11.52 3.49
C ILE A 148 -6.44 11.22 3.31
N SER A 149 -6.04 10.63 2.18
CA SER A 149 -4.63 10.31 1.90
C SER A 149 -3.72 11.54 1.77
N PHE A 150 -4.29 12.71 1.53
CA PHE A 150 -3.58 13.99 1.41
C PHE A 150 -3.95 15.00 2.51
N THR A 151 -4.62 14.55 3.57
CA THR A 151 -4.88 15.38 4.76
C THR A 151 -3.68 15.32 5.70
N PRO A 152 -3.20 16.45 6.22
CA PRO A 152 -2.20 16.46 7.29
C PRO A 152 -2.69 15.69 8.51
N THR A 153 -1.80 14.94 9.14
CA THR A 153 -2.10 14.15 10.35
C THR A 153 -1.14 14.47 11.47
N ILE A 154 -1.63 14.37 12.70
CA ILE A 154 -0.82 14.34 13.92
C ILE A 154 -1.18 13.06 14.64
N GLU A 155 -0.16 12.27 14.96
CA GLU A 155 -0.29 11.02 15.71
C GLU A 155 0.50 11.14 17.01
N GLU A 156 -0.08 10.65 18.09
CA GLU A 156 0.55 10.58 19.40
C GLU A 156 0.55 9.15 19.92
N HIS A 157 1.73 8.64 20.28
CA HIS A 157 1.90 7.30 20.84
C HIS A 157 2.45 7.40 22.25
N LEU A 158 1.69 6.94 23.22
CA LEU A 158 2.10 6.85 24.62
C LEU A 158 2.42 5.41 24.95
N ALA A 159 3.53 5.17 25.65
CA ALA A 159 3.88 3.84 26.12
C ALA A 159 4.45 3.89 27.54
N TYR A 160 4.00 2.96 28.36
CA TYR A 160 4.56 2.63 29.67
C TYR A 160 5.07 1.20 29.62
N THR A 161 6.33 1.00 29.96
CA THR A 161 6.99 -0.32 29.86
C THR A 161 7.72 -0.66 31.15
N PHE A 162 7.76 -1.93 31.49
CA PHE A 162 8.54 -2.46 32.60
C PHE A 162 9.10 -3.84 32.25
N ASP A 163 10.18 -4.22 32.88
CA ASP A 163 10.84 -5.52 32.65
C ASP A 163 11.22 -6.25 33.96
N ASN A 164 11.69 -7.47 33.83
CA ASN A 164 12.14 -8.29 34.96
C ASN A 164 13.41 -7.75 35.63
N GLY A 165 14.19 -6.92 34.95
CA GLY A 165 15.35 -6.20 35.48
C GLY A 165 14.98 -4.98 36.30
N LYS A 166 13.66 -4.80 36.59
CA LYS A 166 13.10 -3.67 37.34
C LYS A 166 13.33 -2.31 36.68
N ASN A 167 13.50 -2.30 35.37
CA ASN A 167 13.48 -1.08 34.60
C ASN A 167 12.02 -0.68 34.33
N VAL A 168 11.72 0.58 34.53
CA VAL A 168 10.42 1.20 34.25
C VAL A 168 10.66 2.35 33.32
N ALA A 169 9.88 2.48 32.27
CA ALA A 169 10.00 3.60 31.35
C ALA A 169 8.64 4.12 30.89
N PHE A 170 8.59 5.42 30.69
CA PHE A 170 7.51 6.12 30.00
C PHE A 170 8.05 6.77 28.74
N SER A 171 7.30 6.69 27.66
CA SER A 171 7.65 7.37 26.41
C SER A 171 6.42 7.98 25.74
N THR A 172 6.65 9.08 25.05
CA THR A 172 5.69 9.72 24.15
C THR A 172 6.37 9.95 22.81
N ASN A 173 5.65 9.72 21.73
CA ASN A 173 6.13 9.95 20.38
C ASN A 173 5.04 10.66 19.56
N THR A 174 5.26 11.92 19.28
CA THR A 174 4.38 12.78 18.48
C THR A 174 4.93 12.84 17.05
N ILE A 175 4.10 12.57 16.07
CA ILE A 175 4.47 12.61 14.65
C ILE A 175 3.46 13.49 13.92
N ALA A 176 3.92 14.56 13.30
CA ALA A 176 3.13 15.38 12.38
C ALA A 176 3.54 15.06 10.94
N THR A 177 2.60 14.68 10.10
CA THR A 177 2.83 14.38 8.67
C THR A 177 2.03 15.33 7.80
N VAL A 178 2.71 15.95 6.84
CA VAL A 178 2.12 16.91 5.89
C VAL A 178 2.41 16.46 4.46
N PRO A 179 1.41 15.96 3.72
CA PRO A 179 1.54 15.72 2.29
C PRO A 179 1.59 17.05 1.53
N LEU A 180 2.73 17.39 0.95
CA LEU A 180 2.93 18.61 0.17
C LEU A 180 2.50 18.47 -1.28
N SER A 181 2.54 17.24 -1.80
CA SER A 181 2.08 16.91 -3.15
C SER A 181 1.78 15.42 -3.28
N THR A 182 1.34 14.98 -4.46
CA THR A 182 1.14 13.54 -4.75
C THR A 182 2.45 12.73 -4.76
N LYS A 183 3.61 13.40 -4.70
CA LYS A 183 4.92 12.76 -4.71
C LYS A 183 5.76 13.04 -3.46
N LEU A 184 5.44 14.09 -2.72
CA LEU A 184 6.24 14.55 -1.59
C LEU A 184 5.37 14.67 -0.35
N SER A 185 5.75 13.97 0.69
CA SER A 185 5.24 14.15 2.05
C SER A 185 6.40 14.48 2.98
N THR A 186 6.15 15.33 3.97
CA THR A 186 7.13 15.67 5.00
C THR A 186 6.60 15.25 6.36
N ASN A 187 7.51 14.98 7.28
CA ASN A 187 7.17 14.67 8.65
C ASN A 187 8.10 15.39 9.62
N LEU A 188 7.56 15.70 10.79
CA LEU A 188 8.27 16.19 11.95
C LEU A 188 7.89 15.28 13.11
N SER A 189 8.86 14.79 13.86
CA SER A 189 8.60 13.94 15.01
C SER A 189 9.40 14.37 16.24
N TYR A 190 8.77 14.22 17.37
CA TYR A 190 9.39 14.38 18.68
C TYR A 190 9.11 13.15 19.52
N ASN A 191 10.19 12.51 19.97
CA ASN A 191 10.13 11.39 20.89
C ASN A 191 10.79 11.77 22.21
N TYR A 192 10.06 11.55 23.30
CA TYR A 192 10.58 11.66 24.65
C TYR A 192 10.48 10.30 25.32
N ARG A 193 11.54 9.91 26.03
CA ARG A 193 11.57 8.71 26.86
C ARG A 193 12.30 9.02 28.17
N THR A 194 11.69 8.63 29.28
CA THR A 194 12.35 8.57 30.59
C THR A 194 12.36 7.12 31.06
N THR A 195 13.45 6.73 31.71
CA THR A 195 13.64 5.37 32.23
C THR A 195 14.30 5.42 33.60
N GLU A 196 13.89 4.50 34.46
CA GLU A 196 14.41 4.35 35.81
C GLU A 196 14.57 2.89 36.15
N ASN A 197 15.69 2.51 36.77
CA ASN A 197 15.83 1.22 37.38
C ASN A 197 15.47 1.35 38.87
N THR A 198 14.41 0.67 39.34
CA THR A 198 13.85 0.84 40.69
C THR A 198 14.71 0.20 41.78
N ILE A 199 15.74 -0.58 41.44
CA ILE A 199 16.69 -1.16 42.43
C ILE A 199 17.87 -0.20 42.63
N THR A 200 18.49 0.25 41.53
CA THR A 200 19.70 1.09 41.56
C THR A 200 19.36 2.57 41.66
N ASN A 201 18.09 2.95 41.44
CA ASN A 201 17.60 4.33 41.32
C ASN A 201 18.29 5.12 40.17
N ASN A 202 18.92 4.43 39.22
CA ASN A 202 19.48 5.07 38.03
C ASN A 202 18.36 5.60 37.16
N LYS A 203 18.44 6.91 36.83
CA LYS A 203 17.45 7.60 36.00
C LYS A 203 18.14 8.19 34.76
N ALA A 204 17.47 8.05 33.64
CA ALA A 204 17.91 8.65 32.39
C ALA A 204 16.73 9.14 31.56
N SER A 205 17.02 10.08 30.67
CA SER A 205 16.02 10.56 29.71
C SER A 205 16.64 10.73 28.32
N SER A 206 15.81 10.64 27.32
CA SER A 206 16.19 10.82 25.92
C SER A 206 15.12 11.64 25.20
N HIS A 207 15.55 12.63 24.45
CA HIS A 207 14.74 13.51 23.62
C HIS A 207 15.23 13.40 22.17
N VAL A 208 14.41 12.99 21.26
CA VAL A 208 14.74 12.92 19.83
C VAL A 208 13.82 13.84 19.07
N LEU A 209 14.40 14.86 18.43
CA LEU A 209 13.71 15.71 17.47
C LEU A 209 14.18 15.35 16.07
N SER A 210 13.28 15.02 15.17
CA SER A 210 13.63 14.67 13.80
C SER A 210 12.66 15.22 12.77
N ALA A 211 13.17 15.47 11.59
CA ALA A 211 12.41 15.87 10.41
C ALA A 211 12.75 14.95 9.25
N GLY A 212 11.79 14.69 8.40
CA GLY A 212 11.98 13.79 7.29
C GLY A 212 11.07 14.07 6.12
N PHE A 213 11.28 13.31 5.07
CA PHE A 213 10.43 13.33 3.90
C PHE A 213 10.34 11.95 3.24
N ASP A 214 9.22 11.73 2.56
CA ASP A 214 8.97 10.61 1.66
C ASP A 214 8.81 11.17 0.25
N TYR A 215 9.67 10.77 -0.68
CA TYR A 215 9.63 11.24 -2.05
C TYR A 215 9.52 10.11 -3.06
N LYS A 216 8.48 10.14 -3.90
CA LYS A 216 8.29 9.21 -5.02
C LYS A 216 9.17 9.62 -6.19
N LEU A 217 10.33 8.97 -6.32
CA LEU A 217 11.28 9.17 -7.41
C LEU A 217 10.67 8.77 -8.77
N PHE A 218 10.08 7.58 -8.80
CA PHE A 218 9.42 6.98 -9.96
C PHE A 218 8.15 6.26 -9.52
N PRO A 219 7.23 5.89 -10.44
CA PRO A 219 6.19 4.91 -10.11
C PRO A 219 6.85 3.66 -9.51
N LYS A 220 6.41 3.24 -8.33
CA LYS A 220 6.95 2.08 -7.60
C LYS A 220 8.35 2.26 -6.98
N THR A 221 8.84 3.47 -6.87
CA THR A 221 10.11 3.77 -6.22
C THR A 221 9.93 4.97 -5.30
N THR A 222 10.09 4.76 -3.99
CA THR A 222 9.99 5.81 -2.98
C THR A 222 11.27 5.86 -2.16
N PHE A 223 11.84 7.02 -2.04
CA PHE A 223 12.93 7.31 -1.11
C PHE A 223 12.35 7.99 0.13
N LYS A 224 12.75 7.50 1.29
CA LYS A 224 12.40 8.07 2.60
C LYS A 224 13.68 8.46 3.32
N ALA A 225 13.69 9.60 3.94
CA ALA A 225 14.79 10.05 4.76
C ALA A 225 14.27 10.80 5.99
N VAL A 226 14.80 10.46 7.15
CA VAL A 226 14.58 11.14 8.42
C VAL A 226 15.93 11.44 9.02
N LEU A 227 16.13 12.70 9.41
CA LEU A 227 17.32 13.18 10.11
C LEU A 227 16.89 13.85 11.41
N GLY A 228 17.62 13.63 12.45
CA GLY A 228 17.31 14.21 13.75
C GLY A 228 18.49 14.26 14.69
N LEU A 229 18.23 14.82 15.85
CA LEU A 229 19.17 14.89 16.97
C LEU A 229 18.52 14.23 18.17
N ASN A 230 19.27 13.34 18.79
CA ASN A 230 18.99 12.86 20.14
C ASN A 230 19.78 13.70 21.14
N LYS A 231 19.13 14.09 22.22
CA LYS A 231 19.75 14.60 23.44
C LYS A 231 19.37 13.67 24.58
N SER A 232 20.34 12.98 25.13
CA SER A 232 20.17 12.07 26.26
C SER A 232 20.88 12.61 27.50
N SER A 233 20.34 12.26 28.66
CA SER A 233 20.94 12.64 29.96
C SER A 233 20.85 11.48 30.94
N PHE A 234 21.93 11.30 31.71
CA PHE A 234 22.05 10.36 32.80
C PHE A 234 22.68 11.07 34.00
N GLY A 235 21.98 11.17 35.10
CA GLY A 235 22.43 11.98 36.26
C GLY A 235 22.66 13.45 35.87
N SER A 236 23.88 13.95 36.07
CA SER A 236 24.32 15.29 35.68
C SER A 236 24.93 15.37 34.29
N GLU A 237 25.18 14.25 33.64
CA GLU A 237 25.81 14.20 32.33
C GLU A 237 24.76 14.22 31.21
N SER A 238 25.12 14.84 30.10
CA SER A 238 24.27 14.86 28.89
C SER A 238 25.11 14.88 27.64
N TYR A 239 24.61 14.21 26.61
CA TYR A 239 25.25 14.15 25.31
C TYR A 239 24.23 14.31 24.18
N SER A 240 24.71 14.61 22.99
CA SER A 240 23.88 14.72 21.80
C SER A 240 24.49 13.94 20.66
N GLN A 241 23.65 13.18 19.94
CA GLN A 241 24.07 12.33 18.83
C GLN A 241 23.07 12.47 17.65
N PRO A 242 23.54 12.44 16.41
CA PRO A 242 22.66 12.42 15.25
C PRO A 242 21.93 11.06 15.14
N VAL A 243 20.66 11.12 14.75
CA VAL A 243 19.85 9.97 14.37
C VAL A 243 19.50 10.07 12.88
N ILE A 244 19.53 8.95 12.20
CA ILE A 244 19.32 8.86 10.76
C ILE A 244 18.45 7.63 10.49
N ASP A 245 17.42 7.78 9.66
CA ASP A 245 16.67 6.64 9.09
C ASP A 245 16.44 6.93 7.61
N THR A 246 17.01 6.09 6.74
CA THR A 246 16.84 6.22 5.29
C THR A 246 16.41 4.90 4.70
N LYS A 247 15.44 4.95 3.78
CA LYS A 247 14.90 3.78 3.12
C LYS A 247 14.65 4.03 1.64
N LEU A 248 14.99 3.04 0.83
CA LEU A 248 14.62 2.98 -0.57
C LEU A 248 13.65 1.82 -0.77
N LEU A 249 12.40 2.16 -1.07
CA LEU A 249 11.33 1.21 -1.34
C LEU A 249 11.19 1.03 -2.85
N LEU A 250 11.31 -0.20 -3.32
CA LEU A 250 11.29 -0.57 -4.74
C LEU A 250 10.25 -1.66 -4.99
N GLN A 251 9.56 -1.56 -6.12
CA GLN A 251 8.76 -2.65 -6.64
C GLN A 251 9.30 -3.06 -8.02
N PRO A 252 10.40 -3.85 -8.09
CA PRO A 252 11.10 -4.15 -9.33
C PRO A 252 10.23 -4.92 -10.33
N PHE A 253 9.40 -5.82 -9.82
CA PHE A 253 8.45 -6.61 -10.61
C PHE A 253 7.08 -6.63 -9.95
N LYS A 254 6.09 -7.21 -10.63
CA LYS A 254 4.76 -7.44 -10.08
C LYS A 254 4.85 -8.35 -8.84
N LEU A 255 4.11 -8.02 -7.81
CA LEU A 255 4.04 -8.79 -6.56
C LEU A 255 5.37 -8.91 -5.81
N GLN A 256 6.36 -8.08 -6.13
CA GLN A 256 7.64 -8.04 -5.44
C GLN A 256 7.84 -6.66 -4.81
N ASN A 257 8.35 -6.67 -3.58
CA ASN A 257 8.74 -5.45 -2.89
C ASN A 257 10.16 -5.66 -2.35
N LEU A 258 11.03 -4.69 -2.57
CA LEU A 258 12.37 -4.63 -2.04
C LEU A 258 12.51 -3.35 -1.24
N GLU A 259 12.96 -3.47 -0.01
CA GLU A 259 13.34 -2.34 0.85
C GLU A 259 14.82 -2.45 1.18
N LEU A 260 15.55 -1.36 0.94
CA LEU A 260 16.93 -1.17 1.39
C LEU A 260 16.92 -0.04 2.39
N GLY A 261 17.56 -0.22 3.55
CA GLY A 261 17.54 0.76 4.62
C GLY A 261 18.87 0.90 5.33
N TYR A 262 19.10 2.11 5.83
CA TYR A 262 20.12 2.42 6.81
C TYR A 262 19.47 3.17 7.96
N LYS A 263 19.71 2.72 9.19
CA LYS A 263 19.23 3.38 10.41
C LYS A 263 20.37 3.52 11.40
N ARG A 264 20.57 4.74 11.90
CA ARG A 264 21.43 5.05 13.03
C ARG A 264 20.53 5.51 14.18
N GLU A 265 20.60 4.81 15.28
CA GLU A 265 19.80 5.12 16.48
C GLU A 265 20.64 5.00 17.74
N ILE A 266 20.14 5.63 18.80
CA ILE A 266 20.71 5.56 20.14
C ILE A 266 19.83 4.64 20.96
N GLN A 267 20.45 3.72 21.68
CA GLN A 267 19.73 2.83 22.55
C GLN A 267 19.29 3.54 23.82
N SER A 268 18.00 3.70 23.99
CA SER A 268 17.37 4.38 25.14
C SER A 268 16.43 3.46 25.92
N PHE A 269 16.61 2.14 25.79
CA PHE A 269 15.71 1.17 26.42
C PHE A 269 15.74 1.24 27.93
N ASN A 270 16.93 1.36 28.55
CA ASN A 270 17.14 1.52 29.98
C ASN A 270 18.20 2.58 30.27
N ALA A 271 18.38 2.95 31.56
CA ALA A 271 19.31 3.98 31.98
C ALA A 271 20.77 3.62 31.68
N ASP A 272 21.15 2.36 31.82
CA ASP A 272 22.54 1.90 31.62
C ASP A 272 22.96 1.99 30.14
N LEU A 273 22.04 1.75 29.20
CA LEU A 273 22.31 1.92 27.77
C LEU A 273 22.50 3.39 27.39
N ILE A 274 21.76 4.28 28.04
CA ILE A 274 21.90 5.72 27.87
C ILE A 274 23.23 6.19 28.45
N GLU A 275 23.61 5.75 29.64
CA GLU A 275 24.88 6.07 30.30
C GLU A 275 26.08 5.70 29.39
N ARG A 276 26.04 4.54 28.75
CA ARG A 276 27.09 4.05 27.88
C ARG A 276 27.08 4.70 26.48
N GLU A 277 26.15 5.58 26.20
CA GLU A 277 25.99 6.22 24.90
C GLU A 277 25.94 5.24 23.71
N ILE A 278 25.27 4.10 23.88
CA ILE A 278 25.28 3.04 22.88
C ILE A 278 24.56 3.49 21.62
N VAL A 279 25.31 3.50 20.51
CA VAL A 279 24.84 3.82 19.16
C VAL A 279 24.81 2.57 18.31
N MET A 280 23.71 2.33 17.63
CA MET A 280 23.57 1.22 16.70
C MET A 280 23.37 1.74 15.27
N ASN A 281 24.08 1.12 14.34
CA ASN A 281 23.89 1.32 12.92
C ASN A 281 23.37 0.03 12.29
N HIS A 282 22.26 0.11 11.61
CA HIS A 282 21.60 -1.03 10.97
C HIS A 282 21.59 -0.83 9.46
N PHE A 283 22.10 -1.81 8.73
CA PHE A 283 21.94 -1.91 7.29
C PHE A 283 20.94 -3.03 7.03
N GLY A 284 19.81 -2.72 6.45
CA GLY A 284 18.70 -3.63 6.26
C GLY A 284 18.38 -3.86 4.80
N LEU A 285 18.03 -5.11 4.49
CA LEU A 285 17.43 -5.53 3.24
C LEU A 285 16.19 -6.36 3.58
N ASN A 286 15.03 -5.96 3.06
CA ASN A 286 13.80 -6.73 3.15
C ASN A 286 13.30 -7.01 1.73
N TYR A 287 13.09 -8.28 1.42
CA TYR A 287 12.54 -8.70 0.13
C TYR A 287 11.27 -9.52 0.35
N ASN A 288 10.22 -9.15 -0.33
CA ASN A 288 8.93 -9.85 -0.28
C ASN A 288 8.46 -10.16 -1.70
N LEU A 289 8.21 -11.44 -1.96
CA LEU A 289 7.63 -11.96 -3.20
C LEU A 289 6.26 -12.57 -2.89
N GLY A 290 5.21 -12.00 -3.47
CA GLY A 290 3.89 -12.63 -3.54
C GLY A 290 3.74 -13.44 -4.83
N THR A 291 2.85 -14.42 -4.82
CA THR A 291 2.49 -15.19 -6.01
C THR A 291 0.98 -15.24 -6.20
N ASN A 292 0.52 -15.58 -7.41
CA ASN A 292 -0.91 -15.73 -7.70
C ASN A 292 -1.54 -17.00 -7.11
N ILE A 293 -0.72 -17.89 -6.54
CA ILE A 293 -1.15 -19.17 -5.95
C ILE A 293 -1.16 -19.16 -4.42
N ASN A 294 -1.26 -17.96 -3.82
CA ASN A 294 -1.26 -17.76 -2.36
C ASN A 294 0.03 -18.26 -1.65
N LEU A 295 1.11 -18.44 -2.38
CA LEU A 295 2.44 -18.70 -1.86
C LEU A 295 3.23 -17.39 -1.84
N GLY A 296 3.94 -17.10 -0.77
CA GLY A 296 4.81 -15.94 -0.66
C GLY A 296 6.19 -16.33 -0.15
N TRP A 297 7.17 -15.51 -0.48
CA TRP A 297 8.54 -15.61 0.05
C TRP A 297 8.90 -14.28 0.71
N TYR A 298 9.44 -14.35 1.92
CA TYR A 298 9.97 -13.20 2.64
C TYR A 298 11.43 -13.50 3.05
N THR A 299 12.31 -12.55 2.78
CA THR A 299 13.70 -12.58 3.22
C THR A 299 14.04 -11.26 3.88
N GLN A 300 14.66 -11.34 5.05
CA GLN A 300 15.21 -10.18 5.75
C GLN A 300 16.68 -10.45 6.06
N ALA A 301 17.54 -9.48 5.77
CA ALA A 301 18.93 -9.45 6.20
C ALA A 301 19.19 -8.13 6.90
N ILE A 302 19.75 -8.18 8.10
CA ILE A 302 20.12 -6.99 8.87
C ILE A 302 21.56 -7.18 9.34
N HIS A 303 22.41 -6.22 8.97
CA HIS A 303 23.76 -6.10 9.53
C HIS A 303 23.77 -4.96 10.54
N THR A 304 24.13 -5.27 11.79
CA THR A 304 24.16 -4.28 12.87
C THR A 304 25.58 -4.10 13.36
N THR A 305 26.01 -2.85 13.47
CA THR A 305 27.24 -2.49 14.17
C THR A 305 26.89 -1.62 15.38
N GLN A 306 27.60 -1.86 16.48
CA GLN A 306 27.44 -1.11 17.72
C GLN A 306 28.72 -0.34 18.01
N SER A 307 28.58 0.86 18.54
CA SER A 307 29.66 1.62 19.15
C SER A 307 29.20 2.16 20.50
N ASP A 308 30.09 2.22 21.44
CA ASP A 308 29.94 2.86 22.77
C ASP A 308 31.11 3.83 22.98
N ASN A 309 30.96 4.71 23.96
CA ASN A 309 31.98 5.71 24.30
C ASN A 309 32.89 5.25 25.49
N ASN A 310 33.00 3.92 25.74
CA ASN A 310 33.90 3.40 26.77
C ASN A 310 35.18 2.85 26.15
#